data_5c71cf592b2cdfe60c81293d4f880f90
#
_entry.id   5c71cf592b2cdfe60c81293d4f880f90
#
_cell.length_a   1.000
_cell.length_b   1.000
_cell.length_c   1.000
_cell.angle_alpha   90.00
_cell.angle_beta   90.00
_cell.angle_gamma   90.00
#
_symmetry.space_group_name_H-M   'P 1'
#
loop_
_entity.id
_entity.type
_entity.pdbx_description
1 polymer ?
#
loop_
_entity_poly.entity_id
_entity_poly.type
_entity_poly.pdbx_seq_one_letter_code
_entity_poly.pdbx_strand_id
1 'polypeptide(L)'
;STLLASSAASDVYKRQGCKKLEFLGSSCIYPRMAPQPMKESCLLTSELEKTNEAYALAKISGLKYCEFLNRQYGTDYISVMPTNLYGPNDNYHPTHSHVLPALIRRFHEAKINGTESVTCWGDGSPLREFLYVDDLANLCVFLMNNYSGSETVNAGTGKELTIKELTELVAKVVGYKGEIKWDPTKPMQFTQEEIREHIHEIEKGPFMTLDEGFKRFEAWKQDLLKSRL
;
A
#
# COMPACT_ATOMS: atom_id res chain seq x y z
N SER A 1 12.40 8.80 -7.91
CA SER A 1 11.91 8.90 -9.28
C SER A 1 10.51 8.34 -9.54
N THR A 2 9.83 7.80 -8.55
CA THR A 2 8.43 7.32 -8.65
C THR A 2 7.48 8.45 -9.06
N LEU A 3 7.74 9.67 -8.62
CA LEU A 3 6.96 10.86 -8.97
C LEU A 3 6.98 11.15 -10.48
N LEU A 4 8.17 11.17 -11.07
CA LEU A 4 8.34 11.42 -12.51
C LEU A 4 7.73 10.30 -13.36
N ALA A 5 7.85 9.05 -12.93
CA ALA A 5 7.28 7.90 -13.62
C ALA A 5 5.74 7.94 -13.63
N SER A 6 5.11 8.24 -12.50
CA SER A 6 3.63 8.32 -12.42
C SER A 6 3.07 9.47 -13.28
N SER A 7 3.69 10.65 -13.25
CA SER A 7 3.25 11.78 -14.05
C SER A 7 3.47 11.55 -15.55
N ALA A 8 4.62 10.96 -15.91
CA ALA A 8 4.91 10.60 -17.30
C ALA A 8 3.94 9.55 -17.84
N ALA A 9 3.61 8.53 -17.06
CA ALA A 9 2.64 7.51 -17.44
C ALA A 9 1.26 8.12 -17.73
N SER A 10 0.75 8.99 -16.84
CA SER A 10 -0.56 9.65 -17.04
C SER A 10 -0.58 10.53 -18.29
N ASP A 11 0.52 11.24 -18.61
CA ASP A 11 0.61 12.02 -19.85
C ASP A 11 0.63 11.13 -21.10
N VAL A 12 1.33 9.98 -21.05
CA VAL A 12 1.34 9.00 -22.14
C VAL A 12 -0.07 8.45 -22.38
N TYR A 13 -0.79 8.04 -21.35
CA TYR A 13 -2.18 7.55 -21.49
C TYR A 13 -3.10 8.61 -22.08
N LYS A 14 -2.99 9.86 -21.65
CA LYS A 14 -3.75 10.96 -22.21
C LYS A 14 -3.46 11.14 -23.71
N ARG A 15 -2.18 11.15 -24.13
CA ARG A 15 -1.77 11.29 -25.54
C ARG A 15 -2.26 10.12 -26.39
N GLN A 16 -2.43 8.95 -25.81
CA GLN A 16 -2.99 7.77 -26.48
C GLN A 16 -4.53 7.78 -26.54
N GLY A 17 -5.18 8.84 -26.05
CA GLY A 17 -6.64 8.97 -26.08
C GLY A 17 -7.37 8.19 -25.00
N CYS A 18 -6.68 7.76 -23.94
CA CYS A 18 -7.29 7.12 -22.79
C CYS A 18 -8.22 8.13 -22.08
N LYS A 19 -9.51 7.86 -22.08
CA LYS A 19 -10.52 8.74 -21.49
C LYS A 19 -10.76 8.47 -20.02
N LYS A 20 -10.55 7.24 -19.55
CA LYS A 20 -10.73 6.80 -18.17
C LYS A 20 -9.49 6.12 -17.64
N LEU A 21 -9.08 6.48 -16.45
CA LEU A 21 -7.92 5.92 -15.75
C LEU A 21 -8.24 5.86 -14.26
N GLU A 22 -7.80 4.80 -13.60
CA GLU A 22 -7.82 4.69 -12.14
C GLU A 22 -6.41 4.79 -11.59
N PHE A 23 -6.17 5.81 -10.76
CA PHE A 23 -4.90 6.03 -10.07
C PHE A 23 -4.99 5.47 -8.65
N LEU A 24 -4.15 4.47 -8.36
CA LEU A 24 -4.03 3.92 -7.02
C LEU A 24 -3.07 4.78 -6.19
N GLY A 25 -3.65 5.54 -5.28
CA GLY A 25 -2.95 6.31 -4.27
C GLY A 25 -2.61 5.47 -3.03
N SER A 26 -2.76 6.07 -1.86
CA SER A 26 -2.59 5.43 -0.56
C SER A 26 -3.17 6.31 0.54
N SER A 27 -3.67 5.73 1.62
CA SER A 27 -4.07 6.48 2.83
C SER A 27 -2.90 7.23 3.51
N CYS A 28 -1.65 6.90 3.19
CA CYS A 28 -0.45 7.62 3.65
C CYS A 28 -0.35 9.08 3.17
N ILE A 29 -1.22 9.51 2.24
CA ILE A 29 -1.26 10.91 1.76
C ILE A 29 -1.88 11.88 2.76
N TYR A 30 -2.61 11.38 3.74
CA TYR A 30 -3.27 12.22 4.72
C TYR A 30 -2.29 12.74 5.78
N PRO A 31 -2.57 13.92 6.38
CA PRO A 31 -1.75 14.46 7.43
C PRO A 31 -1.58 13.49 8.59
N ARG A 32 -0.40 13.53 9.23
CA ARG A 32 -0.08 12.69 10.40
C ARG A 32 -1.13 12.77 11.50
N MET A 33 -1.67 13.97 11.76
CA MET A 33 -2.65 14.24 12.81
C MET A 33 -4.06 14.44 12.25
N ALA A 34 -4.38 13.84 11.10
CA ALA A 34 -5.73 13.91 10.55
C ALA A 34 -6.76 13.34 11.54
N PRO A 35 -7.93 13.97 11.67
CA PRO A 35 -9.02 13.41 12.47
C PRO A 35 -9.42 12.03 12.00
N GLN A 36 -9.80 11.17 12.95
CA GLN A 36 -10.32 9.84 12.65
C GLN A 36 -11.85 9.81 12.77
N PRO A 37 -12.55 9.17 11.82
CA PRO A 37 -12.06 8.57 10.58
C PRO A 37 -11.56 9.65 9.59
N MET A 38 -10.49 9.32 8.85
CA MET A 38 -9.89 10.24 7.88
C MET A 38 -10.83 10.46 6.69
N LYS A 39 -11.20 11.72 6.45
CA LYS A 39 -11.99 12.13 5.29
C LYS A 39 -11.08 12.63 4.17
N GLU A 40 -11.53 12.52 2.93
CA GLU A 40 -10.80 12.98 1.75
C GLU A 40 -10.48 14.49 1.83
N SER A 41 -11.34 15.28 2.48
CA SER A 41 -11.14 16.71 2.72
C SER A 41 -9.95 17.04 3.64
N CYS A 42 -9.38 16.06 4.33
CA CYS A 42 -8.17 16.26 5.16
C CYS A 42 -6.89 16.38 4.32
N LEU A 43 -6.94 16.07 3.02
CA LEU A 43 -5.77 16.13 2.15
C LEU A 43 -5.14 17.53 2.15
N LEU A 44 -3.82 17.60 2.41
CA LEU A 44 -3.03 18.85 2.40
C LEU A 44 -3.44 19.89 3.45
N THR A 45 -4.10 19.49 4.52
CA THR A 45 -4.51 20.43 5.59
C THR A 45 -3.47 20.61 6.68
N SER A 46 -2.48 19.73 6.78
CA SER A 46 -1.40 19.80 7.77
C SER A 46 -0.19 18.94 7.32
N GLU A 47 0.81 18.84 8.18
CA GLU A 47 2.06 18.12 7.92
C GLU A 47 1.85 16.61 7.69
N LEU A 48 2.61 16.06 6.75
CA LEU A 48 2.66 14.63 6.47
C LEU A 48 3.49 13.89 7.52
N GLU A 49 3.35 12.57 7.58
CA GLU A 49 4.25 11.72 8.35
C GLU A 49 5.65 11.72 7.73
N LYS A 50 6.64 12.20 8.48
CA LYS A 50 8.00 12.44 7.98
C LYS A 50 8.70 11.18 7.45
N THR A 51 8.40 10.02 8.02
CA THR A 51 9.04 8.76 7.67
C THR A 51 8.66 8.27 6.26
N ASN A 52 7.49 8.67 5.75
CA ASN A 52 7.01 8.32 4.43
C ASN A 52 6.64 9.53 3.55
N GLU A 53 7.08 10.72 3.92
CA GLU A 53 6.73 11.99 3.27
C GLU A 53 7.03 11.97 1.76
N ALA A 54 8.18 11.45 1.35
CA ALA A 54 8.55 11.36 -0.06
C ALA A 54 7.57 10.49 -0.86
N TYR A 55 7.15 9.37 -0.30
CA TYR A 55 6.13 8.51 -0.90
C TYR A 55 4.76 9.20 -0.96
N ALA A 56 4.34 9.82 0.15
CA ALA A 56 3.08 10.54 0.22
C ALA A 56 3.03 11.67 -0.81
N LEU A 57 4.07 12.49 -0.94
CA LEU A 57 4.18 13.55 -1.94
C LEU A 57 4.09 13.01 -3.37
N ALA A 58 4.72 11.88 -3.66
CA ALA A 58 4.63 11.23 -4.97
C ALA A 58 3.17 10.84 -5.30
N LYS A 59 2.46 10.25 -4.34
CA LYS A 59 1.04 9.88 -4.49
C LYS A 59 0.12 11.10 -4.60
N ILE A 60 0.33 12.13 -3.78
CA ILE A 60 -0.41 13.40 -3.86
C ILE A 60 -0.23 14.05 -5.23
N SER A 61 0.98 14.11 -5.73
CA SER A 61 1.25 14.69 -7.06
C SER A 61 0.54 13.93 -8.17
N GLY A 62 0.52 12.59 -8.12
CA GLY A 62 -0.18 11.78 -9.11
C GLY A 62 -1.69 12.01 -9.10
N LEU A 63 -2.32 12.01 -7.92
CA LEU A 63 -3.76 12.27 -7.82
C LEU A 63 -4.13 13.70 -8.25
N LYS A 64 -3.34 14.70 -7.84
CA LYS A 64 -3.58 16.10 -8.25
C LYS A 64 -3.39 16.28 -9.75
N TYR A 65 -2.44 15.57 -10.33
CA TYR A 65 -2.28 15.56 -11.78
C TYR A 65 -3.52 14.98 -12.49
N CYS A 66 -4.10 13.90 -11.99
CA CYS A 66 -5.37 13.36 -12.50
C CYS A 66 -6.50 14.39 -12.42
N GLU A 67 -6.67 15.06 -11.27
CA GLU A 67 -7.67 16.13 -11.11
C GLU A 67 -7.48 17.27 -12.12
N PHE A 68 -6.24 17.72 -12.35
CA PHE A 68 -5.94 18.79 -13.30
C PHE A 68 -6.21 18.39 -14.73
N LEU A 69 -5.92 17.14 -15.11
CA LEU A 69 -6.25 16.63 -16.44
C LEU A 69 -7.76 16.56 -16.65
N ASN A 70 -8.53 16.13 -15.63
CA ASN A 70 -9.98 16.15 -15.69
C ASN A 70 -10.52 17.56 -15.93
N ARG A 71 -10.04 18.56 -15.17
CA ARG A 71 -10.47 19.96 -15.34
C ARG A 71 -10.09 20.54 -16.71
N GLN A 72 -8.90 20.24 -17.17
CA GLN A 72 -8.35 20.85 -18.39
C GLN A 72 -8.86 20.21 -19.67
N TYR A 73 -9.07 18.88 -19.64
CA TYR A 73 -9.32 18.09 -20.85
C TYR A 73 -10.62 17.28 -20.82
N GLY A 74 -11.36 17.36 -19.72
CA GLY A 74 -12.60 16.57 -19.57
C GLY A 74 -12.37 15.06 -19.57
N THR A 75 -11.21 14.61 -19.09
CA THR A 75 -10.93 13.17 -18.87
C THR A 75 -11.71 12.68 -17.65
N ASP A 76 -11.86 11.35 -17.53
CA ASP A 76 -12.47 10.69 -16.37
C ASP A 76 -11.39 9.89 -15.61
N TYR A 77 -10.45 10.60 -15.00
CA TYR A 77 -9.36 10.00 -14.24
C TYR A 77 -9.74 10.01 -12.76
N ILE A 78 -10.00 8.84 -12.19
CA ILE A 78 -10.39 8.65 -10.80
C ILE A 78 -9.18 8.30 -9.94
N SER A 79 -9.23 8.64 -8.64
CA SER A 79 -8.15 8.36 -7.69
C SER A 79 -8.70 7.63 -6.48
N VAL A 80 -8.12 6.48 -6.15
CA VAL A 80 -8.53 5.61 -5.06
C VAL A 80 -7.42 5.50 -4.03
N MET A 81 -7.76 5.67 -2.75
CA MET A 81 -6.84 5.67 -1.60
C MET A 81 -7.07 4.42 -0.76
N PRO A 82 -6.42 3.28 -1.08
CA PRO A 82 -6.54 2.09 -0.26
C PRO A 82 -5.83 2.25 1.09
N THR A 83 -6.35 1.55 2.09
CA THR A 83 -5.69 1.33 3.38
C THR A 83 -4.57 0.29 3.24
N ASN A 84 -4.09 -0.30 4.35
CA ASN A 84 -3.04 -1.31 4.29
C ASN A 84 -3.56 -2.59 3.62
N LEU A 85 -2.95 -2.96 2.51
CA LEU A 85 -3.33 -4.15 1.77
C LEU A 85 -2.65 -5.39 2.34
N TYR A 86 -3.31 -6.54 2.22
CA TYR A 86 -2.75 -7.84 2.51
C TYR A 86 -3.37 -8.92 1.62
N GLY A 87 -2.66 -10.01 1.40
CA GLY A 87 -3.17 -11.13 0.61
C GLY A 87 -2.09 -12.11 0.13
N PRO A 88 -2.45 -13.06 -0.73
CA PRO A 88 -1.49 -13.97 -1.36
C PRO A 88 -0.43 -13.20 -2.15
N ASN A 89 0.78 -13.75 -2.19
CA ASN A 89 1.94 -13.18 -2.87
C ASN A 89 2.45 -11.85 -2.30
N ASP A 90 2.11 -11.53 -1.04
CA ASP A 90 2.68 -10.40 -0.34
C ASP A 90 4.19 -10.58 -0.10
N ASN A 91 4.87 -9.51 0.30
CA ASN A 91 6.29 -9.54 0.60
C ASN A 91 6.52 -10.03 2.05
N TYR A 92 7.06 -11.24 2.20
CA TYR A 92 7.40 -11.84 3.48
C TYR A 92 8.90 -11.68 3.85
N HIS A 93 9.60 -10.69 3.29
CA HIS A 93 11.01 -10.49 3.60
C HIS A 93 11.23 -10.18 5.10
N PRO A 94 12.30 -10.69 5.75
CA PRO A 94 12.49 -10.56 7.20
C PRO A 94 12.53 -9.12 7.71
N THR A 95 13.08 -8.20 6.90
CA THR A 95 13.33 -6.80 7.29
C THR A 95 12.56 -5.80 6.41
N HIS A 96 12.01 -6.21 5.26
CA HIS A 96 11.45 -5.33 4.24
C HIS A 96 9.96 -5.60 3.96
N SER A 97 9.27 -6.27 4.86
CA SER A 97 7.84 -6.55 4.75
C SER A 97 7.01 -5.60 5.60
N HIS A 98 5.78 -5.36 5.17
CA HIS A 98 4.79 -4.67 5.99
C HIS A 98 4.45 -5.47 7.25
N VAL A 99 3.81 -4.80 8.23
CA VAL A 99 3.57 -5.37 9.57
C VAL A 99 2.86 -6.71 9.56
N LEU A 100 1.79 -6.89 8.76
CA LEU A 100 1.02 -8.13 8.75
C LEU A 100 1.81 -9.32 8.18
N PRO A 101 2.42 -9.26 6.98
CA PRO A 101 3.26 -10.35 6.49
C PRO A 101 4.50 -10.60 7.37
N ALA A 102 5.08 -9.56 7.98
CA ALA A 102 6.16 -9.73 8.95
C ALA A 102 5.74 -10.55 10.18
N LEU A 103 4.56 -10.27 10.73
CA LEU A 103 3.99 -11.02 11.86
C LEU A 103 3.69 -12.47 11.48
N ILE A 104 3.06 -12.70 10.32
CA ILE A 104 2.77 -14.06 9.82
C ILE A 104 4.05 -14.88 9.74
N ARG A 105 5.09 -14.35 9.09
CA ARG A 105 6.37 -15.03 8.97
C ARG A 105 7.00 -15.29 10.33
N ARG A 106 7.11 -14.28 11.18
CA ARG A 106 7.74 -14.37 12.50
C ARG A 106 7.09 -15.44 13.39
N PHE A 107 5.75 -15.47 13.47
CA PHE A 107 5.04 -16.47 14.25
C PHE A 107 5.09 -17.87 13.63
N HIS A 108 5.11 -17.95 12.29
CA HIS A 108 5.28 -19.23 11.60
C HIS A 108 6.67 -19.83 11.88
N GLU A 109 7.74 -19.05 11.74
CA GLU A 109 9.11 -19.48 12.04
C GLU A 109 9.27 -19.84 13.52
N ALA A 110 8.72 -19.04 14.44
CA ALA A 110 8.76 -19.32 15.87
C ALA A 110 8.05 -20.63 16.24
N LYS A 111 6.90 -20.91 15.60
CA LYS A 111 6.17 -22.18 15.77
C LYS A 111 6.99 -23.38 15.29
N ILE A 112 7.59 -23.30 14.10
CA ILE A 112 8.39 -24.40 13.54
C ILE A 112 9.63 -24.67 14.38
N ASN A 113 10.30 -23.61 14.85
CA ASN A 113 11.53 -23.71 15.62
C ASN A 113 11.28 -23.99 17.11
N GLY A 114 10.03 -24.07 17.56
CA GLY A 114 9.69 -24.29 18.98
C GLY A 114 10.15 -23.15 19.89
N THR A 115 10.21 -21.90 19.37
CA THR A 115 10.66 -20.74 20.12
C THR A 115 9.68 -20.41 21.25
N GLU A 116 10.17 -20.28 22.49
CA GLU A 116 9.32 -20.06 23.67
C GLU A 116 8.65 -18.68 23.70
N SER A 117 9.31 -17.64 23.15
CA SER A 117 8.74 -16.28 23.11
C SER A 117 9.10 -15.54 21.85
N VAL A 118 8.19 -14.66 21.38
CA VAL A 118 8.39 -13.73 20.25
C VAL A 118 8.29 -12.30 20.78
N THR A 119 9.33 -11.49 20.54
CA THR A 119 9.32 -10.09 20.92
C THR A 119 8.84 -9.22 19.77
N CYS A 120 7.77 -8.48 19.98
CA CYS A 120 7.23 -7.46 19.07
C CYS A 120 7.72 -6.08 19.49
N TRP A 121 7.86 -5.17 18.53
CA TRP A 121 8.36 -3.83 18.79
C TRP A 121 7.23 -2.88 19.19
N GLY A 122 7.55 -1.88 20.02
CA GLY A 122 6.60 -0.91 20.54
C GLY A 122 5.72 -1.46 21.66
N ASP A 123 4.56 -0.86 21.85
CA ASP A 123 3.54 -1.23 22.84
C ASP A 123 2.28 -1.87 22.23
N GLY A 124 2.23 -1.93 20.91
CA GLY A 124 1.08 -2.47 20.17
C GLY A 124 -0.16 -1.56 20.13
N SER A 125 -0.09 -0.34 20.64
CA SER A 125 -1.25 0.57 20.72
C SER A 125 -1.74 1.17 19.40
N PRO A 126 -0.90 1.43 18.36
CA PRO A 126 -1.39 2.06 17.14
C PRO A 126 -2.46 1.27 16.43
N LEU A 127 -3.46 2.01 15.98
CA LEU A 127 -4.55 1.50 15.17
C LEU A 127 -4.14 1.41 13.70
N ARG A 128 -4.57 0.35 13.03
CA ARG A 128 -4.42 0.16 11.59
C ARG A 128 -5.65 -0.49 11.02
N GLU A 129 -5.97 -0.09 9.80
CA GLU A 129 -7.02 -0.70 8.99
C GLU A 129 -6.37 -1.56 7.90
N PHE A 130 -6.94 -2.73 7.63
CA PHE A 130 -6.45 -3.69 6.64
C PHE A 130 -7.54 -4.03 5.64
N LEU A 131 -7.18 -4.06 4.34
CA LEU A 131 -8.07 -4.41 3.25
C LEU A 131 -7.49 -5.59 2.48
N TYR A 132 -8.30 -6.63 2.25
CA TYR A 132 -7.88 -7.78 1.46
C TYR A 132 -7.71 -7.39 -0.01
N VAL A 133 -6.65 -7.89 -0.64
CA VAL A 133 -6.25 -7.46 -1.98
C VAL A 133 -7.30 -7.73 -3.04
N ASP A 134 -8.04 -8.85 -2.96
CA ASP A 134 -9.10 -9.17 -3.91
C ASP A 134 -10.32 -8.26 -3.72
N ASP A 135 -10.60 -7.80 -2.49
CA ASP A 135 -11.66 -6.82 -2.24
C ASP A 135 -11.32 -5.47 -2.88
N LEU A 136 -10.04 -5.04 -2.79
CA LEU A 136 -9.59 -3.86 -3.53
C LEU A 136 -9.71 -4.07 -5.03
N ALA A 137 -9.29 -5.22 -5.56
CA ALA A 137 -9.38 -5.51 -6.99
C ALA A 137 -10.84 -5.44 -7.50
N ASN A 138 -11.77 -6.02 -6.73
CA ASN A 138 -13.19 -5.94 -7.04
C ASN A 138 -13.71 -4.50 -6.99
N LEU A 139 -13.29 -3.71 -5.99
CA LEU A 139 -13.63 -2.30 -5.89
C LEU A 139 -13.11 -1.49 -7.09
N CYS A 140 -11.86 -1.72 -7.50
CA CYS A 140 -11.27 -1.07 -8.67
C CYS A 140 -12.10 -1.35 -9.94
N VAL A 141 -12.46 -2.60 -10.19
CA VAL A 141 -13.31 -2.96 -11.32
C VAL A 141 -14.70 -2.31 -11.22
N PHE A 142 -15.27 -2.27 -10.02
CA PHE A 142 -16.54 -1.61 -9.78
C PHE A 142 -16.46 -0.10 -10.08
N LEU A 143 -15.46 0.60 -9.58
CA LEU A 143 -15.26 2.04 -9.77
C LEU A 143 -15.00 2.36 -11.25
N MET A 144 -14.20 1.56 -11.93
CA MET A 144 -13.95 1.74 -13.36
C MET A 144 -15.23 1.65 -14.19
N ASN A 145 -16.20 0.83 -13.78
CA ASN A 145 -17.44 0.64 -14.51
C ASN A 145 -18.58 1.59 -14.10
N ASN A 146 -18.60 2.04 -12.83
CA ASN A 146 -19.77 2.68 -12.24
C ASN A 146 -19.51 4.08 -11.67
N TYR A 147 -18.26 4.50 -11.51
CA TYR A 147 -17.93 5.80 -10.92
C TYR A 147 -17.25 6.69 -11.94
N SER A 148 -17.68 7.95 -11.98
CA SER A 148 -17.06 9.03 -12.75
C SER A 148 -17.00 10.26 -11.88
N GLY A 149 -15.80 10.82 -11.65
CA GLY A 149 -15.64 11.99 -10.81
C GLY A 149 -14.18 12.33 -10.57
N SER A 150 -13.94 13.57 -10.17
CA SER A 150 -12.60 14.08 -9.88
C SER A 150 -12.23 14.00 -8.41
N GLU A 151 -13.16 13.60 -7.55
CA GLU A 151 -12.92 13.50 -6.11
C GLU A 151 -12.16 12.22 -5.80
N THR A 152 -11.28 12.33 -4.82
CA THR A 152 -10.56 11.18 -4.27
C THR A 152 -11.54 10.26 -3.53
N VAL A 153 -11.38 8.94 -3.66
CA VAL A 153 -12.20 7.94 -3.00
C VAL A 153 -11.37 7.14 -2.02
N ASN A 154 -11.72 7.16 -0.73
CA ASN A 154 -11.11 6.27 0.25
C ASN A 154 -11.63 4.83 0.08
N ALA A 155 -10.71 3.87 0.14
CA ALA A 155 -11.01 2.45 0.03
C ALA A 155 -10.54 1.70 1.27
N GLY A 156 -11.49 1.30 2.10
CA GLY A 156 -11.23 0.59 3.35
C GLY A 156 -12.45 -0.18 3.83
N THR A 157 -12.28 -0.91 4.92
CA THR A 157 -13.34 -1.70 5.56
C THR A 157 -14.14 -0.91 6.60
N GLY A 158 -13.63 0.25 7.02
CA GLY A 158 -14.15 1.04 8.14
C GLY A 158 -13.92 0.39 9.51
N LYS A 159 -13.04 -0.62 9.60
CA LYS A 159 -12.72 -1.32 10.85
C LYS A 159 -11.23 -1.26 11.12
N GLU A 160 -10.89 -0.69 12.25
CA GLU A 160 -9.51 -0.62 12.73
C GLU A 160 -9.28 -1.65 13.84
N LEU A 161 -8.04 -2.09 13.98
CA LEU A 161 -7.56 -2.87 15.12
C LEU A 161 -6.19 -2.36 15.53
N THR A 162 -5.86 -2.55 16.81
CA THR A 162 -4.54 -2.26 17.32
C THR A 162 -3.51 -3.25 16.78
N ILE A 163 -2.26 -2.85 16.72
CA ILE A 163 -1.17 -3.79 16.37
C ILE A 163 -1.11 -4.95 17.38
N LYS A 164 -1.50 -4.72 18.63
CA LYS A 164 -1.59 -5.78 19.63
C LYS A 164 -2.66 -6.81 19.26
N GLU A 165 -3.88 -6.38 18.98
CA GLU A 165 -4.97 -7.26 18.53
C GLU A 165 -4.61 -8.01 17.25
N LEU A 166 -3.98 -7.32 16.28
CA LEU A 166 -3.47 -7.96 15.07
C LEU A 166 -2.45 -9.05 15.40
N THR A 167 -1.50 -8.76 16.28
CA THR A 167 -0.44 -9.69 16.67
C THR A 167 -1.01 -10.95 17.34
N GLU A 168 -1.96 -10.77 18.26
CA GLU A 168 -2.65 -11.87 18.94
C GLU A 168 -3.48 -12.70 17.94
N LEU A 169 -4.17 -12.04 17.01
CA LEU A 169 -4.94 -12.72 15.96
C LEU A 169 -4.02 -13.55 15.05
N VAL A 170 -2.92 -13.00 14.59
CA VAL A 170 -1.96 -13.69 13.72
C VAL A 170 -1.35 -14.89 14.46
N ALA A 171 -0.92 -14.71 15.72
CA ALA A 171 -0.38 -15.81 16.53
C ALA A 171 -1.39 -16.95 16.69
N LYS A 172 -2.64 -16.61 16.95
CA LYS A 172 -3.75 -17.58 17.05
C LYS A 172 -3.98 -18.33 15.75
N VAL A 173 -4.07 -17.63 14.62
CA VAL A 173 -4.33 -18.23 13.30
C VAL A 173 -3.17 -19.13 12.86
N VAL A 174 -1.93 -18.69 13.06
CA VAL A 174 -0.72 -19.49 12.78
C VAL A 174 -0.63 -20.69 13.73
N GLY A 175 -1.26 -20.62 14.92
CA GLY A 175 -1.23 -21.67 15.95
C GLY A 175 0.06 -21.63 16.77
N TYR A 176 0.67 -20.48 16.95
CA TYR A 176 1.77 -20.26 17.87
C TYR A 176 1.26 -20.31 19.33
N LYS A 177 2.00 -20.98 20.22
CA LYS A 177 1.60 -21.21 21.62
C LYS A 177 2.55 -20.57 22.65
N GLY A 178 3.66 -20.00 22.18
CA GLY A 178 4.62 -19.33 23.05
C GLY A 178 4.16 -17.95 23.52
N GLU A 179 4.99 -17.32 24.32
CA GLU A 179 4.73 -16.00 24.89
C GLU A 179 4.95 -14.88 23.87
N ILE A 180 4.08 -13.85 23.88
CA ILE A 180 4.26 -12.63 23.11
C ILE A 180 4.78 -11.54 24.06
N LYS A 181 5.99 -11.05 23.78
CA LYS A 181 6.63 -9.97 24.55
C LYS A 181 6.61 -8.67 23.72
N TRP A 182 6.58 -7.54 24.41
CA TRP A 182 6.63 -6.22 23.81
C TRP A 182 7.89 -5.48 24.26
N ASP A 183 8.57 -4.83 23.31
CA ASP A 183 9.73 -3.98 23.55
C ASP A 183 9.41 -2.52 23.21
N PRO A 184 8.96 -1.72 24.19
CA PRO A 184 8.59 -0.33 23.96
C PRO A 184 9.78 0.59 23.66
N THR A 185 11.01 0.11 23.82
CA THR A 185 12.23 0.88 23.52
C THR A 185 12.51 0.94 22.01
N LYS A 186 11.92 0.03 21.23
CA LYS A 186 12.07 0.00 19.78
C LYS A 186 10.91 0.72 19.09
N PRO A 187 11.22 1.60 18.14
CA PRO A 187 10.18 2.31 17.40
C PRO A 187 9.35 1.32 16.58
N MET A 188 8.05 1.60 16.45
CA MET A 188 7.14 0.81 15.64
C MET A 188 7.20 1.14 14.15
N GLN A 189 7.99 2.12 13.76
CA GLN A 189 8.22 2.56 12.39
C GLN A 189 9.71 2.45 12.06
N PHE A 190 10.02 2.18 10.80
CA PHE A 190 11.41 2.18 10.32
C PHE A 190 12.06 3.54 10.56
N THR A 191 13.31 3.54 11.00
CA THR A 191 14.10 4.76 11.13
C THR A 191 14.46 5.32 9.75
N GLN A 192 14.80 6.61 9.66
CA GLN A 192 15.28 7.20 8.40
C GLN A 192 16.51 6.48 7.83
N GLU A 193 17.31 5.89 8.70
CA GLU A 193 18.51 5.14 8.34
C GLU A 193 18.15 3.82 7.65
N GLU A 194 17.24 3.06 8.22
CA GLU A 194 16.70 1.83 7.61
C GLU A 194 16.02 2.10 6.27
N ILE A 195 15.34 3.25 6.11
CA ILE A 195 14.77 3.68 4.83
C ILE A 195 15.86 4.00 3.81
N ARG A 196 16.96 4.63 4.20
CA ARG A 196 18.10 4.92 3.32
C ARG A 196 18.81 3.65 2.85
N GLU A 197 19.03 2.70 3.75
CA GLU A 197 19.59 1.39 3.39
C GLU A 197 18.67 0.65 2.40
N HIS A 198 17.36 0.73 2.61
CA HIS A 198 16.34 0.20 1.70
C HIS A 198 16.40 0.82 0.30
N ILE A 199 16.48 2.14 0.21
CA ILE A 199 16.61 2.85 -1.08
C ILE A 199 17.90 2.41 -1.77
N HIS A 200 18.98 2.25 -1.02
CA HIS A 200 20.28 1.84 -1.57
C HIS A 200 20.30 0.37 -2.04
N GLU A 201 19.55 -0.51 -1.39
CA GLU A 201 19.36 -1.90 -1.85
C GLU A 201 18.46 -1.97 -3.09
N ILE A 202 17.40 -1.18 -3.13
CA ILE A 202 16.54 -1.04 -4.31
C ILE A 202 17.34 -0.49 -5.51
N GLU A 203 18.25 0.45 -5.29
CA GLU A 203 19.14 0.99 -6.33
C GLU A 203 20.17 -0.01 -6.85
N LYS A 204 20.54 -1.02 -6.07
CA LYS A 204 21.46 -2.11 -6.46
C LYS A 204 20.78 -3.31 -7.12
N GLY A 205 19.46 -3.41 -7.02
CA GLY A 205 18.68 -4.50 -7.62
C GLY A 205 18.60 -4.37 -9.15
N PRO A 206 18.40 -5.48 -9.88
CA PRO A 206 18.12 -5.41 -11.29
C PRO A 206 16.75 -4.74 -11.47
N PHE A 207 16.76 -3.47 -11.82
CA PHE A 207 15.53 -2.79 -12.23
C PHE A 207 15.01 -3.47 -13.48
N MET A 208 13.77 -3.94 -13.40
CA MET A 208 13.06 -4.40 -14.57
C MET A 208 12.92 -3.20 -15.52
N THR A 209 13.48 -3.30 -16.71
CA THR A 209 13.29 -2.26 -17.73
C THR A 209 11.81 -2.17 -18.09
N LEU A 210 11.37 -1.01 -18.58
CA LEU A 210 10.00 -0.84 -19.09
C LEU A 210 9.63 -1.93 -20.10
N ASP A 211 10.56 -2.33 -20.97
CA ASP A 211 10.38 -3.39 -21.96
C ASP A 211 10.18 -4.78 -21.33
N GLU A 212 10.88 -5.08 -20.24
CA GLU A 212 10.68 -6.33 -19.50
C GLU A 212 9.35 -6.34 -18.75
N GLY A 213 8.96 -5.20 -18.19
CA GLY A 213 7.64 -5.00 -17.57
C GLY A 213 6.51 -5.18 -18.57
N PHE A 214 6.64 -4.62 -19.77
CA PHE A 214 5.68 -4.79 -20.86
C PHE A 214 5.58 -6.24 -21.34
N LYS A 215 6.71 -6.93 -21.52
CA LYS A 215 6.72 -8.35 -21.91
C LYS A 215 6.04 -9.26 -20.89
N ARG A 216 6.26 -9.01 -19.59
CA ARG A 216 5.58 -9.75 -18.51
C ARG A 216 4.08 -9.46 -18.49
N PHE A 217 3.68 -8.21 -18.68
CA PHE A 217 2.27 -7.81 -18.75
C PHE A 217 1.56 -8.45 -19.94
N GLU A 218 2.17 -8.46 -21.13
CA GLU A 218 1.61 -9.12 -22.31
C GLU A 218 1.53 -10.65 -22.16
N ALA A 219 2.52 -11.29 -21.54
CA ALA A 219 2.49 -12.70 -21.22
C ALA A 219 1.34 -13.05 -20.26
N TRP A 220 1.20 -12.29 -19.17
CA TRP A 220 0.10 -12.43 -18.22
C TRP A 220 -1.27 -12.23 -18.89
N LYS A 221 -1.41 -11.22 -19.73
CA LYS A 221 -2.64 -10.94 -20.49
C LYS A 221 -3.02 -12.10 -21.42
N GLN A 222 -2.03 -12.71 -22.10
CA GLN A 222 -2.25 -13.88 -22.95
C GLN A 222 -2.68 -15.11 -22.15
N ASP A 223 -2.12 -15.33 -20.96
CA ASP A 223 -2.50 -16.43 -20.07
C ASP A 223 -3.93 -16.22 -19.51
N LEU A 224 -4.29 -14.98 -19.15
CA LEU A 224 -5.64 -14.64 -18.71
C LEU A 224 -6.69 -14.86 -19.83
N LEU A 225 -6.35 -14.53 -21.06
CA LEU A 225 -7.24 -14.75 -22.21
C LEU A 225 -7.41 -16.24 -22.52
N LYS A 226 -6.36 -17.05 -22.35
CA LYS A 226 -6.43 -18.52 -22.53
C LYS A 226 -7.23 -19.23 -21.42
N SER A 227 -7.21 -18.68 -20.19
CA SER A 227 -7.96 -19.26 -19.06
C SER A 227 -9.46 -18.98 -19.09
N ARG A 228 -9.93 -18.14 -20.01
CA ARG A 228 -11.35 -17.78 -20.22
C ARG A 228 -12.00 -18.42 -21.45
N LEU A 229 -11.23 -19.26 -22.18
CA LEU A 229 -11.71 -20.14 -23.24
C LEU A 229 -11.78 -21.59 -22.76
#